data_dee5e3dcf6ca620ec0327da758e5a3fa
#
_entry.id   dee5e3dcf6ca620ec0327da758e5a3fa
#
_cell.length_a   1.000
_cell.length_b   1.000
_cell.length_c   1.000
_cell.angle_alpha   90.00
_cell.angle_beta   90.00
_cell.angle_gamma   90.00
#
_symmetry.space_group_name_H-M   'P 1'
#
loop_
_entity.id
_entity.type
_entity.pdbx_description
1 polymer ?
#
loop_
_entity_poly.entity_id
_entity_poly.type
_entity_poly.pdbx_seq_one_letter_code
_entity_poly.pdbx_strand_id
1 'polypeptide(L)'
;MPKLTFLGTGTSTGVPQIGCKCKVCTSFNPKDKRLRTSAIVTFENGKRILIDCGPDFRSQMLSIPFAPIDLLLLTHEHYDHVGGIDDLRPFSFKRSIEI
;
A
#
# COMPACT_ATOMS: atom_id res chain seq x y z
N MET A 1 1.46 12.90 17.98
CA MET A 1 0.60 13.05 16.77
C MET A 1 0.67 11.79 15.92
N PRO A 2 -0.46 11.29 15.41
CA PRO A 2 -0.42 10.20 14.46
C PRO A 2 0.34 10.61 13.20
N LYS A 3 0.98 9.63 12.57
CA LYS A 3 1.73 9.85 11.33
C LYS A 3 1.01 9.11 10.19
N LEU A 4 0.73 9.83 9.11
CA LEU A 4 0.19 9.24 7.89
C LEU A 4 1.32 9.04 6.88
N THR A 5 1.49 7.81 6.41
CA THR A 5 2.47 7.49 5.38
C THR A 5 1.73 7.02 4.13
N PHE A 6 1.92 7.72 3.02
CA PHE A 6 1.38 7.29 1.73
C PHE A 6 2.27 6.19 1.15
N LEU A 7 1.68 5.03 0.90
CA LEU A 7 2.37 3.88 0.29
C LEU A 7 2.21 3.86 -1.22
N GLY A 8 1.10 4.39 -1.71
CA GLY A 8 0.83 4.51 -3.12
C GLY A 8 -0.22 5.58 -3.36
N THR A 9 -0.05 6.34 -4.43
CA THR A 9 -0.93 7.47 -4.79
C THR A 9 -1.45 7.33 -6.22
N GLY A 10 -1.22 6.20 -6.87
CA GLY A 10 -1.68 5.94 -8.23
C GLY A 10 -3.10 5.42 -8.30
N THR A 11 -3.62 5.44 -9.51
CA THR A 11 -4.93 4.88 -9.82
C THR A 11 -4.88 3.34 -9.88
N SER A 12 -5.99 2.70 -10.24
CA SER A 12 -6.16 1.24 -10.23
C SER A 12 -5.13 0.47 -11.06
N THR A 13 -4.57 1.09 -12.10
CA THR A 13 -3.56 0.47 -12.96
C THR A 13 -2.13 0.80 -12.54
N GLY A 14 -1.95 1.73 -11.60
CA GLY A 14 -0.64 2.27 -11.28
C GLY A 14 -0.12 3.19 -12.38
N VAL A 15 1.03 3.82 -12.15
CA VAL A 15 1.71 4.62 -13.16
C VAL A 15 3.19 4.23 -13.12
N PRO A 16 3.81 3.81 -14.25
CA PRO A 16 3.23 3.69 -15.59
C PRO A 16 2.23 2.56 -15.71
N GLN A 17 1.23 2.76 -16.58
CA GLN A 17 0.30 1.71 -16.95
C GLN A 17 0.92 0.82 -18.02
N ILE A 18 0.69 -0.48 -17.91
CA ILE A 18 1.21 -1.45 -18.90
C ILE A 18 0.72 -1.08 -20.29
N GLY A 19 1.67 -0.91 -21.22
CA GLY A 19 1.38 -0.59 -22.61
C GLY A 19 1.11 0.88 -22.89
N CYS A 20 1.05 1.73 -21.90
CA CYS A 20 0.83 3.16 -22.11
C CYS A 20 2.12 3.85 -22.56
N LYS A 21 2.05 4.63 -23.62
CA LYS A 21 3.19 5.35 -24.22
C LYS A 21 3.10 6.86 -24.04
N CYS A 22 2.22 7.35 -23.14
CA CYS A 22 2.09 8.77 -22.90
C CYS A 22 3.36 9.35 -22.21
N LYS A 23 3.46 10.67 -22.17
CA LYS A 23 4.59 11.37 -21.56
C LYS A 23 4.87 10.93 -20.13
N VAL A 24 3.84 10.79 -19.32
CA VAL A 24 3.98 10.41 -17.91
C VAL A 24 4.43 8.98 -17.78
N CYS A 25 3.78 8.05 -18.47
CA CYS A 25 4.10 6.62 -18.38
C CYS A 25 5.47 6.27 -18.95
N THR A 26 6.02 7.09 -19.84
CA THR A 26 7.36 6.90 -20.40
C THR A 26 8.41 7.77 -19.74
N SER A 27 8.04 8.56 -18.75
CA SER A 27 8.94 9.46 -18.03
C SER A 27 9.97 8.67 -17.19
N PHE A 28 11.17 9.21 -17.04
CA PHE A 28 12.18 8.71 -16.11
C PHE A 28 12.11 9.39 -14.74
N ASN A 29 11.24 10.38 -14.56
CA ASN A 29 11.11 11.11 -13.29
C ASN A 29 10.44 10.19 -12.24
N PRO A 30 11.08 9.97 -11.06
CA PRO A 30 10.48 9.14 -10.01
C PRO A 30 9.09 9.62 -9.55
N LYS A 31 8.80 10.91 -9.67
CA LYS A 31 7.48 11.47 -9.32
C LYS A 31 6.36 10.98 -10.24
N ASP A 32 6.71 10.46 -11.41
CA ASP A 32 5.75 9.89 -12.36
C ASP A 32 5.60 8.38 -12.18
N LYS A 33 6.22 7.79 -11.15
CA LYS A 33 6.07 6.38 -10.79
C LYS A 33 5.17 6.31 -9.56
N ARG A 34 3.99 5.72 -9.72
CA ARG A 34 3.01 5.67 -8.64
C ARG A 34 2.43 4.28 -8.50
N LEU A 35 2.64 3.67 -7.34
CA LEU A 35 1.98 2.42 -6.98
C LEU A 35 0.51 2.69 -6.68
N ARG A 36 -0.30 1.65 -6.70
CA ARG A 36 -1.74 1.74 -6.44
C ARG A 36 -2.00 2.23 -5.02
N THR A 37 -3.14 2.85 -4.81
CA THR A 37 -3.47 3.56 -3.57
C THR A 37 -3.37 2.70 -2.33
N SER A 38 -2.63 3.17 -1.35
CA SER A 38 -2.59 2.62 0.01
C SER A 38 -1.92 3.63 0.94
N ALA A 39 -2.23 3.52 2.24
CA ALA A 39 -1.63 4.37 3.25
C ALA A 39 -1.56 3.63 4.59
N ILE A 40 -0.64 4.07 5.46
CA ILE A 40 -0.54 3.58 6.83
C ILE A 40 -0.64 4.75 7.79
N VAL A 41 -1.47 4.60 8.82
CA VAL A 41 -1.53 5.51 9.96
C VAL A 41 -0.78 4.87 11.11
N THR A 42 0.23 5.55 11.63
CA THR A 42 1.01 5.10 12.79
C THR A 42 0.70 5.99 13.98
N PHE A 43 0.28 5.38 15.08
CA PHE A 43 -0.02 6.10 16.32
C PHE A 43 1.20 6.14 17.23
N GLU A 44 1.18 7.07 18.22
CA GLU A 44 2.30 7.26 19.14
C GLU A 44 2.62 6.02 19.96
N ASN A 45 1.62 5.17 20.25
CA ASN A 45 1.82 3.91 20.97
C ASN A 45 2.36 2.78 20.08
N GLY A 46 2.68 3.07 18.82
CA GLY A 46 3.22 2.10 17.88
C GLY A 46 2.16 1.31 17.11
N LYS A 47 0.88 1.46 17.42
CA LYS A 47 -0.18 0.80 16.68
C LYS A 47 -0.30 1.35 15.27
N ARG A 48 -0.59 0.49 14.31
CA ARG A 48 -0.65 0.86 12.90
C ARG A 48 -1.93 0.36 12.26
N ILE A 49 -2.56 1.25 11.48
CA ILE A 49 -3.72 0.93 10.65
C ILE A 49 -3.31 1.03 9.19
N LEU A 50 -3.49 -0.08 8.46
CA LEU A 50 -3.29 -0.09 7.02
C LEU A 50 -4.62 0.22 6.34
N ILE A 51 -4.62 1.16 5.40
CA ILE A 51 -5.80 1.50 4.60
C ILE A 51 -5.57 0.96 3.20
N ASP A 52 -6.39 -0.01 2.84
CA ASP A 52 -6.30 -0.79 1.59
C ASP A 52 -5.01 -1.58 1.47
N CYS A 53 -5.11 -2.75 0.86
CA CYS A 53 -4.02 -3.69 0.68
C CYS A 53 -4.08 -4.23 -0.74
N GLY A 54 -3.61 -3.43 -1.69
CA GLY A 54 -3.64 -3.76 -3.10
C GLY A 54 -2.50 -4.68 -3.53
N PRO A 55 -2.41 -4.98 -4.82
CA PRO A 55 -1.41 -5.92 -5.34
C PRO A 55 0.03 -5.42 -5.23
N ASP A 56 0.24 -4.13 -4.99
CA ASP A 56 1.58 -3.56 -4.80
C ASP A 56 2.04 -3.61 -3.34
N PHE A 57 1.25 -4.20 -2.44
CA PHE A 57 1.51 -4.21 -1.00
C PHE A 57 2.93 -4.68 -0.67
N ARG A 58 3.38 -5.76 -1.30
CA ARG A 58 4.73 -6.28 -1.05
C ARG A 58 5.80 -5.22 -1.33
N SER A 59 5.74 -4.59 -2.50
CA SER A 59 6.69 -3.52 -2.86
C SER A 59 6.61 -2.34 -1.91
N GLN A 60 5.40 -1.98 -1.50
CA GLN A 60 5.16 -0.87 -0.57
C GLN A 60 5.79 -1.15 0.79
N MET A 61 5.60 -2.36 1.31
CA MET A 61 6.15 -2.74 2.61
C MET A 61 7.67 -2.90 2.60
N LEU A 62 8.24 -3.31 1.48
CA LEU A 62 9.69 -3.42 1.34
C LEU A 62 10.38 -2.05 1.32
N SER A 63 9.63 -0.97 1.07
CA SER A 63 10.17 0.39 1.03
C SER A 63 10.20 1.09 2.39
N ILE A 64 9.61 0.49 3.43
CA ILE A 64 9.56 1.07 4.78
C ILE A 64 10.03 0.04 5.80
N PRO A 65 10.45 0.49 7.02
CA PRO A 65 10.84 -0.46 8.07
C PRO A 65 9.69 -1.38 8.46
N PHE A 66 10.02 -2.66 8.72
CA PHE A 66 9.03 -3.63 9.18
C PHE A 66 8.54 -3.28 10.58
N ALA A 67 7.23 -3.29 10.75
CA ALA A 67 6.58 -3.16 12.06
C ALA A 67 5.19 -3.81 11.97
N PRO A 68 4.62 -4.24 13.10
CA PRO A 68 3.31 -4.88 13.08
C PRO A 68 2.20 -4.00 12.52
N ILE A 69 1.19 -4.64 11.94
CA ILE A 69 -0.05 -4.00 11.49
C ILE A 69 -1.17 -4.55 12.36
N ASP A 70 -1.95 -3.66 12.99
CA ASP A 70 -2.97 -4.04 13.96
C ASP A 70 -4.36 -4.15 13.34
N LEU A 71 -4.62 -3.34 12.32
CA LEU A 71 -5.93 -3.27 11.68
C LEU A 71 -5.77 -2.97 10.19
N LEU A 72 -6.55 -3.65 9.37
CA LEU A 72 -6.71 -3.33 7.96
C LEU A 72 -8.10 -2.75 7.73
N LEU A 73 -8.16 -1.55 7.19
CA LEU A 73 -9.41 -0.93 6.75
C LEU A 73 -9.49 -1.01 5.23
N LEU A 74 -10.54 -1.61 4.71
CA LEU A 74 -10.78 -1.68 3.28
C LEU A 74 -11.82 -0.63 2.89
N THR A 75 -11.49 0.20 1.91
CA THR A 75 -12.43 1.19 1.40
C THR A 75 -13.51 0.52 0.55
N HIS A 76 -13.12 -0.47 -0.26
CA HIS A 76 -14.05 -1.28 -1.05
C HIS A 76 -13.31 -2.51 -1.58
N GLU A 77 -14.03 -3.42 -2.27
CA GLU A 77 -13.54 -4.75 -2.63
C GLU A 77 -12.88 -4.85 -4.01
N HIS A 78 -12.62 -3.74 -4.70
CA HIS A 78 -11.94 -3.79 -6.00
C HIS A 78 -10.52 -4.32 -5.85
N TYR A 79 -10.01 -5.02 -6.85
CA TYR A 79 -8.72 -5.71 -6.81
C TYR A 79 -7.57 -4.78 -6.41
N ASP A 80 -7.55 -3.54 -6.90
CA ASP A 80 -6.48 -2.58 -6.59
C ASP A 80 -6.44 -2.16 -5.11
N HIS A 81 -7.48 -2.52 -4.34
CA HIS A 81 -7.58 -2.24 -2.91
C HIS A 81 -7.49 -3.48 -2.03
N VAL A 82 -7.62 -4.69 -2.59
CA VAL A 82 -7.64 -5.93 -1.80
C VAL A 82 -6.71 -7.03 -2.32
N GLY A 83 -6.15 -6.87 -3.52
CA GLY A 83 -5.40 -7.94 -4.20
C GLY A 83 -4.12 -8.37 -3.51
N GLY A 84 -3.64 -7.63 -2.50
CA GLY A 84 -2.41 -7.94 -1.78
C GLY A 84 -2.64 -8.54 -0.40
N ILE A 85 -3.87 -8.85 -0.01
CA ILE A 85 -4.18 -9.33 1.35
C ILE A 85 -3.37 -10.58 1.71
N ASP A 86 -3.11 -11.46 0.76
CA ASP A 86 -2.31 -12.66 1.02
C ASP A 86 -0.88 -12.34 1.48
N ASP A 87 -0.32 -11.21 1.10
CA ASP A 87 1.00 -10.76 1.52
C ASP A 87 1.02 -10.21 2.95
N LEU A 88 -0.10 -10.19 3.64
CA LEU A 88 -0.15 -9.88 5.07
C LEU A 88 0.38 -11.03 5.93
N ARG A 89 0.61 -12.21 5.37
CA ARG A 89 1.06 -13.40 6.13
C ARG A 89 2.25 -13.11 7.05
N PRO A 90 3.33 -12.43 6.60
CA PRO A 90 4.45 -12.14 7.50
C PRO A 90 4.07 -11.29 8.71
N PHE A 91 3.03 -10.48 8.58
CA PHE A 91 2.55 -9.60 9.66
C PHE A 91 1.64 -10.33 10.64
N SER A 92 1.12 -11.49 10.27
CA SER A 92 0.17 -12.26 11.10
C SER A 92 0.80 -13.48 11.79
N PHE A 93 2.09 -13.75 11.59
CA PHE A 93 2.75 -14.93 12.15
C PHE A 93 2.79 -14.95 13.68
N LYS A 94 2.86 -13.79 14.32
CA LYS A 94 2.95 -13.67 15.79
C LYS A 94 1.69 -13.17 16.45
N ARG A 95 0.79 -12.54 15.70
CA ARG A 95 -0.50 -12.03 16.19
C ARG A 95 -1.45 -11.81 15.03
N SER A 96 -2.74 -11.86 15.34
CA SER A 96 -3.78 -11.64 14.32
C SER A 96 -3.87 -10.18 13.91
N ILE A 97 -4.40 -9.98 12.70
CA ILE A 97 -4.72 -8.67 12.17
C ILE A 97 -6.24 -8.63 12.02
N GLU A 98 -6.88 -7.58 12.55
CA GLU A 98 -8.30 -7.36 12.31
C GLU A 98 -8.52 -6.66 10.97
N ILE A 99 -9.62 -7.03 10.35
CA ILE A 99 -10.01 -6.46 9.05
C ILE A 99 -11.40 -5.86 9.14
#